data_84d71e6b8506024f17881257ab50f69b
#
_entry.id   84d71e6b8506024f17881257ab50f69b
#
_cell.length_a   1.000
_cell.length_b   1.000
_cell.length_c   1.000
_cell.angle_alpha   90.00
_cell.angle_beta   90.00
_cell.angle_gamma   90.00
#
_symmetry.space_group_name_H-M   'P 1'
#
loop_
_entity.id
_entity.type
_entity.pdbx_description
1 polymer ?
#
loop_
_entity_poly.entity_id
_entity_poly.type
_entity_poly.pdbx_seq_one_letter_code
_entity_poly.pdbx_strand_id
1 'polypeptide(L)'
;MKLLPYILLIFNLLLAATSQAESTRIAVASNFTPVMKALIAEFEQNSMHKVKASYASSGKFYAQIYHGAPYDIFFSADQAKPLALEKEGLIIPASRFTYALGGLALWSNNIDFKDQHLTRLKTNQFNKLSLANPKLAPYGLAAIQVLDKLALRQQTKSKWVQGENIAQTYQFVATGNADLGFIALSQVFNTSADKQSQYYWQVPKELYNPIKQDLVLLKHGADNIAAKAFIKFIKSTKAQGIIRSY
;
A
#
# COMPACT_ATOMS: atom_id res chain seq x y z
N MET A 1 -33.36 45.00 -34.93
CA MET A 1 -33.68 43.80 -34.12
C MET A 1 -32.88 42.55 -34.62
N LYS A 2 -31.55 42.59 -34.59
CA LYS A 2 -30.70 41.44 -35.07
C LYS A 2 -29.52 41.08 -34.08
N LEU A 3 -29.53 41.63 -32.86
CA LEU A 3 -28.46 41.38 -31.86
C LEU A 3 -28.74 40.22 -30.91
N LEU A 4 -29.99 39.75 -30.81
CA LEU A 4 -30.43 38.71 -29.85
C LEU A 4 -29.77 37.32 -30.11
N PRO A 5 -29.56 36.82 -31.36
CA PRO A 5 -28.94 35.52 -31.55
C PRO A 5 -27.44 35.51 -31.23
N TYR A 6 -26.72 36.61 -31.31
CA TYR A 6 -25.29 36.71 -30.99
C TYR A 6 -25.04 36.72 -29.46
N ILE A 7 -25.93 37.28 -28.69
CA ILE A 7 -25.89 37.27 -27.23
C ILE A 7 -26.06 35.85 -26.69
N LEU A 8 -27.01 35.05 -27.25
CA LEU A 8 -27.21 33.65 -26.92
C LEU A 8 -26.02 32.76 -27.25
N LEU A 9 -25.31 33.03 -28.36
CA LEU A 9 -24.12 32.27 -28.79
C LEU A 9 -22.92 32.54 -27.85
N ILE A 10 -22.73 33.78 -27.41
CA ILE A 10 -21.67 34.17 -26.48
C ILE A 10 -21.93 33.60 -25.08
N PHE A 11 -23.19 33.52 -24.62
CA PHE A 11 -23.53 32.95 -23.32
C PHE A 11 -23.31 31.43 -23.26
N ASN A 12 -23.45 30.69 -24.38
CA ASN A 12 -23.13 29.27 -24.43
C ASN A 12 -21.62 28.98 -24.48
N LEU A 13 -20.78 29.91 -24.96
CA LEU A 13 -19.31 29.74 -24.90
C LEU A 13 -18.73 29.95 -23.51
N LEU A 14 -19.40 30.65 -22.61
CA LEU A 14 -18.95 30.90 -21.22
C LEU A 14 -19.26 29.73 -20.27
N LEU A 15 -20.07 28.75 -20.68
CA LEU A 15 -20.41 27.55 -19.92
C LEU A 15 -19.50 26.35 -20.22
N ALA A 16 -18.49 26.50 -21.05
CA ALA A 16 -17.43 25.51 -21.15
C ALA A 16 -16.67 25.49 -19.82
N ALA A 17 -17.20 24.73 -18.84
CA ALA A 17 -16.49 24.42 -17.61
C ALA A 17 -15.10 23.91 -18.00
N THR A 18 -14.08 24.73 -17.83
CA THR A 18 -12.68 24.33 -18.05
C THR A 18 -12.41 23.23 -17.06
N SER A 19 -12.53 21.97 -17.49
CA SER A 19 -12.09 20.82 -16.74
C SER A 19 -10.58 20.94 -16.56
N GLN A 20 -10.17 21.52 -15.43
CA GLN A 20 -8.78 21.79 -15.14
C GLN A 20 -8.09 20.50 -14.67
N ALA A 21 -6.97 20.17 -15.31
CA ALA A 21 -6.11 19.09 -14.86
C ALA A 21 -5.54 19.42 -13.47
N GLU A 22 -5.86 18.63 -12.49
CA GLU A 22 -5.31 18.76 -11.13
C GLU A 22 -4.41 17.59 -10.76
N SER A 23 -3.55 17.77 -9.77
CA SER A 23 -2.76 16.69 -9.22
C SER A 23 -3.13 16.44 -7.76
N THR A 24 -3.15 15.17 -7.36
CA THR A 24 -3.29 14.75 -5.97
C THR A 24 -2.01 14.13 -5.45
N ARG A 25 -1.68 14.42 -4.18
CA ARG A 25 -0.56 13.83 -3.45
C ARG A 25 -1.06 12.77 -2.49
N ILE A 26 -0.62 11.53 -2.69
CA ILE A 26 -1.08 10.41 -1.88
C ILE A 26 0.06 9.79 -1.08
N ALA A 27 -0.23 9.47 0.18
CA ALA A 27 0.63 8.68 1.06
C ALA A 27 0.21 7.21 0.97
N VAL A 28 1.11 6.32 0.58
CA VAL A 28 0.79 4.91 0.31
C VAL A 28 1.69 3.99 1.11
N ALA A 29 1.10 3.10 1.90
CA ALA A 29 1.85 2.05 2.58
C ALA A 29 2.62 1.19 1.57
N SER A 30 3.91 0.97 1.82
CA SER A 30 4.87 0.46 0.82
C SER A 30 4.60 -0.97 0.34
N ASN A 31 3.78 -1.75 1.06
CA ASN A 31 3.31 -3.06 0.59
C ASN A 31 2.44 -2.95 -0.67
N PHE A 32 1.80 -1.80 -0.85
CA PHE A 32 0.86 -1.57 -1.96
C PHE A 32 1.53 -0.91 -3.18
N THR A 33 2.86 -0.73 -3.17
CA THR A 33 3.61 -0.05 -4.23
C THR A 33 3.35 -0.64 -5.63
N PRO A 34 3.45 -1.97 -5.87
CA PRO A 34 3.21 -2.52 -7.19
C PRO A 34 1.78 -2.28 -7.67
N VAL A 35 0.81 -2.56 -6.82
CA VAL A 35 -0.62 -2.39 -7.10
C VAL A 35 -0.96 -0.92 -7.38
N MET A 36 -0.44 0.00 -6.54
CA MET A 36 -0.68 1.43 -6.70
C MET A 36 -0.11 1.98 -8.02
N LYS A 37 1.07 1.51 -8.45
CA LYS A 37 1.62 1.89 -9.75
C LYS A 37 0.70 1.48 -10.90
N ALA A 38 0.14 0.28 -10.86
CA ALA A 38 -0.83 -0.18 -11.87
C ALA A 38 -2.14 0.63 -11.83
N LEU A 39 -2.65 0.93 -10.62
CA LEU A 39 -3.84 1.76 -10.44
C LEU A 39 -3.64 3.19 -10.96
N ILE A 40 -2.49 3.80 -10.67
CA ILE A 40 -2.16 5.15 -11.16
C ILE A 40 -2.07 5.15 -12.69
N ALA A 41 -1.39 4.17 -13.28
CA ALA A 41 -1.28 4.07 -14.73
C ALA A 41 -2.66 3.97 -15.41
N GLU A 42 -3.54 3.10 -14.90
CA GLU A 42 -4.91 2.95 -15.41
C GLU A 42 -5.75 4.23 -15.23
N PHE A 43 -5.65 4.88 -14.06
CA PHE A 43 -6.36 6.12 -13.79
C PHE A 43 -5.92 7.24 -14.71
N GLU A 44 -4.62 7.45 -14.89
CA GLU A 44 -4.05 8.53 -15.69
C GLU A 44 -4.25 8.35 -17.21
N GLN A 45 -4.48 7.11 -17.67
CA GLN A 45 -4.86 6.86 -19.07
C GLN A 45 -6.31 7.32 -19.37
N ASN A 46 -7.17 7.31 -18.35
CA ASN A 46 -8.61 7.59 -18.49
C ASN A 46 -9.04 8.87 -17.77
N SER A 47 -8.09 9.70 -17.33
CA SER A 47 -8.32 10.95 -16.62
C SER A 47 -7.28 11.99 -17.01
N MET A 48 -7.68 13.26 -16.98
CA MET A 48 -6.73 14.37 -17.12
C MET A 48 -5.94 14.64 -15.83
N HIS A 49 -6.39 14.09 -14.70
CA HIS A 49 -5.76 14.30 -13.40
C HIS A 49 -4.49 13.46 -13.23
N LYS A 50 -3.57 13.94 -12.38
CA LYS A 50 -2.31 13.27 -12.08
C LYS A 50 -2.23 12.84 -10.62
N VAL A 51 -1.56 11.72 -10.33
CA VAL A 51 -1.39 11.19 -8.98
C VAL A 51 0.10 11.13 -8.63
N LYS A 52 0.50 11.85 -7.58
CA LYS A 52 1.87 11.84 -7.04
C LYS A 52 1.91 10.99 -5.78
N ALA A 53 2.42 9.77 -5.88
CA ALA A 53 2.48 8.82 -4.77
C ALA A 53 3.82 8.86 -4.05
N SER A 54 3.78 8.90 -2.71
CA SER A 54 4.91 8.65 -1.82
C SER A 54 4.71 7.31 -1.13
N TYR A 55 5.81 6.57 -0.90
CA TYR A 55 5.77 5.21 -0.34
C TYR A 55 6.62 5.12 0.92
N ALA A 56 6.03 4.70 2.06
CA ALA A 56 6.71 4.45 3.32
C ALA A 56 5.88 3.49 4.20
N SER A 57 6.27 3.28 5.47
CA SER A 57 5.43 2.57 6.42
C SER A 57 4.19 3.38 6.82
N SER A 58 3.08 2.69 7.16
CA SER A 58 1.85 3.34 7.63
C SER A 58 2.09 4.23 8.85
N GLY A 59 2.96 3.79 9.77
CA GLY A 59 3.29 4.57 10.98
C GLY A 59 4.06 5.86 10.67
N LYS A 60 4.96 5.83 9.68
CA LYS A 60 5.69 7.02 9.24
C LYS A 60 4.75 8.05 8.62
N PHE A 61 3.85 7.61 7.73
CA PHE A 61 2.85 8.50 7.15
C PHE A 61 1.86 9.05 8.19
N TYR A 62 1.41 8.20 9.13
CA TYR A 62 0.59 8.67 10.24
C TYR A 62 1.26 9.83 10.98
N ALA A 63 2.53 9.68 11.35
CA ALA A 63 3.28 10.74 12.03
C ALA A 63 3.41 12.00 11.17
N GLN A 64 3.75 11.86 9.88
CA GLN A 64 3.86 13.00 8.97
C GLN A 64 2.53 13.75 8.81
N ILE A 65 1.42 13.02 8.63
CA ILE A 65 0.08 13.61 8.48
C ILE A 65 -0.35 14.30 9.78
N TYR A 66 -0.12 13.66 10.92
CA TYR A 66 -0.40 14.25 12.23
C TYR A 66 0.34 15.58 12.44
N HIS A 67 1.56 15.71 11.92
CA HIS A 67 2.35 16.94 11.94
C HIS A 67 2.15 17.84 10.70
N GLY A 68 1.05 17.67 9.97
CA GLY A 68 0.63 18.61 8.93
C GLY A 68 1.23 18.37 7.54
N ALA A 69 1.80 17.21 7.25
CA ALA A 69 2.28 16.92 5.90
C ALA A 69 1.12 16.98 4.88
N PRO A 70 1.31 17.69 3.74
CA PRO A 70 0.23 18.05 2.83
C PRO A 70 -0.11 16.90 1.85
N TYR A 71 -0.57 15.78 2.38
CA TYR A 71 -1.16 14.69 1.60
C TYR A 71 -2.67 14.89 1.49
N ASP A 72 -3.23 14.46 0.36
CA ASP A 72 -4.67 14.51 0.10
C ASP A 72 -5.35 13.20 0.51
N ILE A 73 -4.70 12.06 0.25
CA ILE A 73 -5.23 10.73 0.54
C ILE A 73 -4.16 9.90 1.26
N PHE A 74 -4.60 9.10 2.24
CA PHE A 74 -3.73 8.14 2.90
C PHE A 74 -4.25 6.70 2.69
N PHE A 75 -3.42 5.87 2.09
CA PHE A 75 -3.60 4.42 1.93
C PHE A 75 -2.77 3.71 2.99
N SER A 76 -3.40 3.32 4.08
CA SER A 76 -2.74 2.60 5.18
C SER A 76 -2.80 1.09 4.97
N ALA A 77 -1.77 0.38 5.46
CA ALA A 77 -1.77 -1.09 5.54
C ALA A 77 -2.52 -1.64 6.77
N ASP A 78 -3.18 -0.79 7.55
CA ASP A 78 -4.04 -1.16 8.68
C ASP A 78 -5.23 -0.22 8.80
N GLN A 79 -6.13 -0.54 9.74
CA GLN A 79 -7.28 0.28 10.12
C GLN A 79 -6.96 1.24 11.28
N ALA A 80 -5.93 0.94 12.08
CA ALA A 80 -5.65 1.64 13.33
C ALA A 80 -5.18 3.09 13.09
N LYS A 81 -4.28 3.33 12.13
CA LYS A 81 -3.78 4.66 11.82
C LYS A 81 -4.84 5.57 11.18
N PRO A 82 -5.62 5.11 10.16
CA PRO A 82 -6.78 5.85 9.66
C PRO A 82 -7.80 6.19 10.75
N LEU A 83 -8.12 5.25 11.65
CA LEU A 83 -9.02 5.48 12.78
C LEU A 83 -8.45 6.51 13.78
N ALA A 84 -7.14 6.49 14.02
CA ALA A 84 -6.49 7.49 14.88
C ALA A 84 -6.59 8.90 14.25
N LEU A 85 -6.31 9.05 12.94
CA LEU A 85 -6.47 10.33 12.24
C LEU A 85 -7.93 10.80 12.22
N GLU A 86 -8.90 9.87 12.17
CA GLU A 86 -10.33 10.17 12.26
C GLU A 86 -10.68 10.78 13.62
N LYS A 87 -10.20 10.18 14.72
CA LYS A 87 -10.39 10.68 16.09
C LYS A 87 -9.76 12.05 16.32
N GLU A 88 -8.63 12.32 15.69
CA GLU A 88 -7.95 13.62 15.72
C GLU A 88 -8.62 14.64 14.77
N GLY A 89 -9.67 14.26 14.08
CA GLY A 89 -10.38 15.14 13.15
C GLY A 89 -9.56 15.55 11.94
N LEU A 90 -8.58 14.76 11.51
CA LEU A 90 -7.67 15.07 10.37
C LEU A 90 -8.15 14.50 9.02
N ILE A 91 -9.27 13.78 9.01
CA ILE A 91 -9.88 13.24 7.79
C ILE A 91 -11.22 13.92 7.48
N ILE A 92 -11.71 13.72 6.27
CA ILE A 92 -13.09 14.05 5.91
C ILE A 92 -14.01 12.96 6.50
N PRO A 93 -15.06 13.34 7.25
CA PRO A 93 -15.98 12.37 7.84
C PRO A 93 -16.55 11.39 6.81
N ALA A 94 -16.71 10.13 7.22
CA ALA A 94 -17.21 9.03 6.38
C ALA A 94 -16.38 8.71 5.12
N SER A 95 -15.17 9.28 4.99
CA SER A 95 -14.28 8.96 3.86
C SER A 95 -13.53 7.63 4.04
N ARG A 96 -13.43 7.11 5.27
CA ARG A 96 -12.69 5.87 5.59
C ARG A 96 -13.40 4.63 5.08
N PHE A 97 -12.68 3.78 4.36
CA PHE A 97 -13.14 2.45 3.97
C PHE A 97 -11.97 1.48 3.74
N THR A 98 -12.24 0.18 3.89
CA THR A 98 -11.28 -0.87 3.58
C THR A 98 -11.19 -1.06 2.07
N TYR A 99 -10.00 -0.82 1.49
CA TYR A 99 -9.76 -0.93 0.05
C TYR A 99 -9.13 -2.25 -0.36
N ALA A 100 -8.43 -2.95 0.57
CA ALA A 100 -7.77 -4.23 0.31
C ALA A 100 -7.61 -5.08 1.57
N LEU A 101 -7.41 -6.38 1.37
CA LEU A 101 -6.97 -7.33 2.40
C LEU A 101 -5.56 -7.80 2.05
N GLY A 102 -4.63 -7.63 2.98
CA GLY A 102 -3.23 -8.01 2.78
C GLY A 102 -2.95 -9.47 3.06
N GLY A 103 -2.07 -10.07 2.27
CA GLY A 103 -1.50 -11.40 2.51
C GLY A 103 -0.03 -11.31 2.90
N LEU A 104 0.44 -12.23 3.76
CA LEU A 104 1.84 -12.36 4.18
C LEU A 104 2.48 -13.58 3.52
N ALA A 105 3.72 -13.44 3.09
CA ALA A 105 4.55 -14.52 2.56
C ALA A 105 5.92 -14.55 3.27
N LEU A 106 6.46 -15.74 3.45
CA LEU A 106 7.87 -15.95 3.75
C LEU A 106 8.58 -16.29 2.44
N TRP A 107 9.54 -15.48 2.05
CA TRP A 107 10.20 -15.55 0.76
C TRP A 107 11.72 -15.59 0.89
N SER A 108 12.37 -16.21 -0.08
CA SER A 108 13.81 -16.18 -0.28
C SER A 108 14.13 -15.94 -1.76
N ASN A 109 15.23 -15.23 -2.02
CA ASN A 109 15.80 -15.11 -3.37
C ASN A 109 16.77 -16.26 -3.69
N ASN A 110 17.03 -17.17 -2.75
CA ASN A 110 17.90 -18.32 -2.96
C ASN A 110 17.09 -19.54 -3.41
N ILE A 111 17.44 -20.10 -4.58
CA ILE A 111 16.79 -21.28 -5.14
C ILE A 111 16.87 -22.51 -4.23
N ASP A 112 17.92 -22.63 -3.42
CA ASP A 112 18.12 -23.74 -2.48
C ASP A 112 17.09 -23.73 -1.35
N PHE A 113 16.33 -22.64 -1.18
CA PHE A 113 15.26 -22.50 -0.20
C PHE A 113 13.89 -22.90 -0.77
N LYS A 114 13.82 -23.24 -2.07
CA LYS A 114 12.60 -23.67 -2.71
C LYS A 114 11.91 -24.77 -1.90
N ASP A 115 10.60 -24.60 -1.67
CA ASP A 115 9.75 -25.54 -0.92
C ASP A 115 10.22 -25.84 0.52
N GLN A 116 11.25 -25.17 1.01
CA GLN A 116 11.83 -25.38 2.35
C GLN A 116 11.72 -24.17 3.28
N HIS A 117 11.07 -23.08 2.88
CA HIS A 117 11.01 -21.83 3.64
C HIS A 117 10.57 -22.04 5.09
N LEU A 118 9.45 -22.74 5.32
CA LEU A 118 8.94 -23.03 6.66
C LEU A 118 9.86 -24.00 7.43
N THR A 119 10.39 -25.02 6.76
CA THR A 119 11.31 -25.97 7.37
C THR A 119 12.58 -25.27 7.84
N ARG A 120 13.20 -24.46 6.99
CA ARG A 120 14.39 -23.69 7.36
C ARG A 120 14.13 -22.67 8.47
N LEU A 121 12.95 -22.02 8.44
CA LEU A 121 12.53 -21.14 9.53
C LEU A 121 12.44 -21.91 10.86
N LYS A 122 11.79 -23.08 10.86
CA LYS A 122 11.60 -23.93 12.06
C LYS A 122 12.91 -24.53 12.58
N THR A 123 13.79 -24.96 11.67
CA THR A 123 15.09 -25.56 12.04
C THR A 123 16.19 -24.52 12.23
N ASN A 124 15.85 -23.23 12.09
CA ASN A 124 16.78 -22.09 12.20
C ASN A 124 17.98 -22.18 11.22
N GLN A 125 17.80 -22.83 10.06
CA GLN A 125 18.81 -23.05 9.01
C GLN A 125 18.86 -21.88 8.03
N PHE A 126 19.17 -20.71 8.53
CA PHE A 126 19.42 -19.46 7.78
C PHE A 126 20.32 -18.56 8.63
N ASN A 127 20.98 -17.57 8.02
CA ASN A 127 21.82 -16.62 8.74
C ASN A 127 21.04 -15.38 9.15
N LYS A 128 20.21 -14.82 8.25
CA LYS A 128 19.44 -13.59 8.49
C LYS A 128 18.00 -13.72 8.03
N LEU A 129 17.08 -13.24 8.89
CA LEU A 129 15.64 -13.14 8.64
C LEU A 129 15.23 -11.67 8.60
N SER A 130 14.74 -11.21 7.45
CA SER A 130 14.24 -9.85 7.31
C SER A 130 12.77 -9.76 7.70
N LEU A 131 12.43 -8.71 8.45
CA LEU A 131 11.05 -8.33 8.78
C LEU A 131 10.94 -6.80 8.90
N ALA A 132 9.77 -6.25 8.61
CA ALA A 132 9.54 -4.82 8.77
C ALA A 132 9.40 -4.45 10.25
N ASN A 133 9.72 -3.19 10.59
CA ASN A 133 9.58 -2.70 11.96
C ASN A 133 8.12 -2.83 12.43
N PRO A 134 7.82 -3.69 13.45
CA PRO A 134 6.46 -3.95 13.88
C PRO A 134 5.78 -2.73 14.54
N LYS A 135 6.54 -1.74 14.99
CA LYS A 135 5.99 -0.48 15.53
C LYS A 135 5.45 0.43 14.44
N LEU A 136 6.00 0.34 13.22
CA LEU A 136 5.70 1.24 12.10
C LEU A 136 4.90 0.56 10.98
N ALA A 137 5.11 -0.74 10.78
CA ALA A 137 4.59 -1.49 9.64
C ALA A 137 3.65 -2.63 10.09
N PRO A 138 2.38 -2.65 9.66
CA PRO A 138 1.43 -3.72 9.99
C PRO A 138 1.90 -5.12 9.57
N TYR A 139 2.60 -5.23 8.46
CA TYR A 139 3.21 -6.50 8.02
C TYR A 139 4.33 -6.98 8.94
N GLY A 140 5.06 -6.06 9.58
CA GLY A 140 6.04 -6.41 10.61
C GLY A 140 5.37 -6.96 11.86
N LEU A 141 4.24 -6.36 12.27
CA LEU A 141 3.44 -6.89 13.37
C LEU A 141 2.89 -8.29 13.06
N ALA A 142 2.38 -8.50 11.84
CA ALA A 142 1.92 -9.81 11.38
C ALA A 142 3.06 -10.85 11.39
N ALA A 143 4.26 -10.50 10.96
CA ALA A 143 5.44 -11.38 11.04
C ALA A 143 5.77 -11.79 12.49
N ILE A 144 5.71 -10.85 13.44
CA ILE A 144 5.88 -11.15 14.87
C ILE A 144 4.81 -12.11 15.37
N GLN A 145 3.55 -11.91 14.99
CA GLN A 145 2.45 -12.82 15.37
C GLN A 145 2.67 -14.24 14.84
N VAL A 146 3.16 -14.39 13.60
CA VAL A 146 3.52 -15.70 13.03
C VAL A 146 4.62 -16.36 13.87
N LEU A 147 5.69 -15.63 14.15
CA LEU A 147 6.82 -16.14 14.95
C LEU A 147 6.39 -16.52 16.37
N ASP A 148 5.50 -15.75 16.98
CA ASP A 148 4.95 -16.05 18.32
C ASP A 148 4.10 -17.33 18.29
N LYS A 149 3.16 -17.45 17.32
CA LYS A 149 2.31 -18.65 17.18
C LYS A 149 3.08 -19.93 16.87
N LEU A 150 4.20 -19.79 16.15
CA LEU A 150 5.10 -20.92 15.86
C LEU A 150 6.12 -21.18 16.98
N ALA A 151 6.13 -20.38 18.07
CA ALA A 151 7.13 -20.41 19.15
C ALA A 151 8.58 -20.17 18.66
N LEU A 152 8.76 -19.42 17.54
CA LEU A 152 10.05 -19.20 16.88
C LEU A 152 10.68 -17.84 17.19
N ARG A 153 9.94 -16.94 17.89
CA ARG A 153 10.39 -15.56 18.10
C ARG A 153 11.73 -15.46 18.78
N GLN A 154 11.92 -16.18 19.87
CA GLN A 154 13.16 -16.09 20.66
C GLN A 154 14.36 -16.67 19.93
N GLN A 155 14.22 -17.84 19.33
CA GLN A 155 15.32 -18.51 18.62
C GLN A 155 15.76 -17.77 17.37
N THR A 156 14.87 -17.00 16.73
CA THR A 156 15.19 -16.25 15.49
C THR A 156 15.65 -14.82 15.74
N LYS A 157 15.35 -14.26 16.94
CA LYS A 157 15.52 -12.82 17.23
C LYS A 157 16.93 -12.29 16.98
N SER A 158 17.97 -13.05 17.28
CA SER A 158 19.38 -12.66 17.06
C SER A 158 19.76 -12.55 15.57
N LYS A 159 18.95 -13.15 14.69
CA LYS A 159 19.16 -13.16 13.23
C LYS A 159 18.31 -12.12 12.48
N TRP A 160 17.56 -11.28 13.18
CA TRP A 160 16.67 -10.34 12.54
C TRP A 160 17.41 -9.17 11.89
N VAL A 161 17.04 -8.87 10.64
CA VAL A 161 17.38 -7.65 9.93
C VAL A 161 16.08 -6.87 9.75
N GLN A 162 15.98 -5.74 10.44
CA GLN A 162 14.74 -4.97 10.49
C GLN A 162 14.72 -3.87 9.44
N GLY A 163 13.77 -3.96 8.49
CA GLY A 163 13.46 -2.88 7.57
C GLY A 163 12.55 -1.84 8.21
N GLU A 164 12.69 -0.57 7.86
CA GLU A 164 11.76 0.49 8.28
C GLU A 164 10.33 0.19 7.81
N ASN A 165 10.21 -0.41 6.62
CA ASN A 165 8.95 -0.75 5.98
C ASN A 165 9.09 -2.08 5.20
N ILE A 166 7.98 -2.57 4.66
CA ILE A 166 7.95 -3.88 3.99
C ILE A 166 8.66 -3.88 2.62
N ALA A 167 8.81 -2.71 1.96
CA ALA A 167 9.59 -2.64 0.73
C ALA A 167 11.09 -2.78 1.01
N GLN A 168 11.60 -2.18 2.07
CA GLN A 168 12.99 -2.38 2.49
C GLN A 168 13.25 -3.82 2.93
N THR A 169 12.28 -4.46 3.62
CA THR A 169 12.34 -5.89 3.96
C THR A 169 12.51 -6.76 2.73
N TYR A 170 11.71 -6.50 1.69
CA TYR A 170 11.84 -7.16 0.39
C TYR A 170 13.24 -6.96 -0.22
N GLN A 171 13.75 -5.71 -0.21
CA GLN A 171 15.06 -5.39 -0.77
C GLN A 171 16.18 -6.14 -0.07
N PHE A 172 16.15 -6.29 1.26
CA PHE A 172 17.18 -7.06 1.98
C PHE A 172 17.27 -8.51 1.50
N VAL A 173 16.14 -9.14 1.20
CA VAL A 173 16.14 -10.51 0.65
C VAL A 173 16.54 -10.51 -0.83
N ALA A 174 15.98 -9.60 -1.63
CA ALA A 174 16.25 -9.51 -3.07
C ALA A 174 17.74 -9.30 -3.39
N THR A 175 18.45 -8.59 -2.52
CA THR A 175 19.89 -8.28 -2.67
C THR A 175 20.81 -9.25 -1.90
N GLY A 176 20.27 -10.32 -1.30
CA GLY A 176 21.05 -11.30 -0.53
C GLY A 176 21.55 -10.80 0.84
N ASN A 177 21.08 -9.64 1.30
CA ASN A 177 21.39 -9.13 2.65
C ASN A 177 20.60 -9.85 3.76
N ALA A 178 19.60 -10.63 3.40
CA ALA A 178 18.91 -11.58 4.25
C ALA A 178 18.55 -12.84 3.44
N ASP A 179 18.58 -14.01 4.07
CA ASP A 179 18.29 -15.28 3.42
C ASP A 179 16.79 -15.51 3.27
N LEU A 180 16.02 -15.08 4.29
CA LEU A 180 14.58 -15.19 4.37
C LEU A 180 13.99 -13.82 4.73
N GLY A 181 12.73 -13.57 4.32
CA GLY A 181 12.01 -12.39 4.75
C GLY A 181 10.50 -12.57 4.74
N PHE A 182 9.86 -12.00 5.75
CA PHE A 182 8.40 -11.84 5.76
C PHE A 182 8.04 -10.61 4.93
N ILE A 183 7.41 -10.83 3.78
CA ILE A 183 7.05 -9.79 2.80
C ILE A 183 5.55 -9.79 2.51
N ALA A 184 5.05 -8.75 1.87
CA ALA A 184 3.66 -8.72 1.41
C ALA A 184 3.50 -9.64 0.19
N LEU A 185 2.40 -10.40 0.14
CA LEU A 185 2.10 -11.30 -0.97
C LEU A 185 2.05 -10.55 -2.31
N SER A 186 1.55 -9.32 -2.32
CA SER A 186 1.55 -8.42 -3.50
C SER A 186 2.94 -8.11 -4.06
N GLN A 187 4.02 -8.28 -3.28
CA GLN A 187 5.39 -8.07 -3.75
C GLN A 187 5.93 -9.28 -4.53
N VAL A 188 5.37 -10.46 -4.31
CA VAL A 188 5.78 -11.71 -4.99
C VAL A 188 5.14 -11.81 -6.38
N PHE A 189 3.89 -11.37 -6.52
CA PHE A 189 3.14 -11.48 -7.78
C PHE A 189 3.60 -10.54 -8.88
N ASN A 190 4.32 -9.47 -8.56
CA ASN A 190 4.66 -8.42 -9.53
C ASN A 190 6.00 -8.61 -10.23
N THR A 191 6.68 -9.72 -10.03
CA THR A 191 7.96 -10.00 -10.71
C THR A 191 7.70 -10.86 -11.95
N SER A 192 7.14 -10.25 -12.99
CA SER A 192 6.89 -10.90 -14.28
C SER A 192 8.17 -11.32 -15.03
N ALA A 193 9.35 -10.97 -14.53
CA ALA A 193 10.63 -11.27 -15.14
C ALA A 193 11.40 -12.43 -14.49
N ASP A 194 11.12 -12.78 -13.24
CA ASP A 194 11.91 -13.79 -12.52
C ASP A 194 11.06 -14.97 -12.06
N LYS A 195 11.32 -16.14 -12.66
CA LYS A 195 10.76 -17.42 -12.21
C LYS A 195 11.10 -17.74 -10.73
N GLN A 196 12.08 -17.03 -10.14
CA GLN A 196 12.48 -17.18 -8.75
C GLN A 196 11.48 -16.60 -7.73
N SER A 197 10.64 -15.63 -8.13
CA SER A 197 9.58 -15.11 -7.26
C SER A 197 8.47 -16.10 -6.97
N GLN A 198 8.42 -17.23 -7.67
CA GLN A 198 7.45 -18.30 -7.47
C GLN A 198 7.73 -19.16 -6.24
N TYR A 199 8.87 -18.99 -5.58
CA TYR A 199 9.28 -19.81 -4.44
C TYR A 199 9.10 -19.05 -3.12
N TYR A 200 7.89 -19.11 -2.60
CA TYR A 200 7.55 -18.54 -1.29
C TYR A 200 6.60 -19.47 -0.55
N TRP A 201 6.62 -19.40 0.76
CA TRP A 201 5.59 -19.99 1.59
C TRP A 201 4.53 -18.94 1.89
N GLN A 202 3.33 -19.11 1.35
CA GLN A 202 2.20 -18.28 1.72
C GLN A 202 1.82 -18.59 3.16
N VAL A 203 1.90 -17.58 4.03
CA VAL A 203 1.62 -17.76 5.45
C VAL A 203 0.12 -17.98 5.64
N PRO A 204 -0.29 -19.08 6.31
CA PRO A 204 -1.70 -19.33 6.65
C PRO A 204 -2.31 -18.18 7.45
N LYS A 205 -3.55 -17.81 7.11
CA LYS A 205 -4.26 -16.68 7.71
C LYS A 205 -4.48 -16.84 9.22
N GLU A 206 -4.48 -18.05 9.71
CA GLU A 206 -4.63 -18.43 11.12
C GLU A 206 -3.41 -18.02 11.97
N LEU A 207 -2.26 -17.79 11.34
CA LEU A 207 -1.02 -17.45 12.03
C LEU A 207 -0.86 -15.96 12.33
N TYR A 208 -1.72 -15.08 11.80
CA TYR A 208 -1.68 -13.64 12.06
C TYR A 208 -3.07 -13.03 11.96
N ASN A 209 -3.25 -11.84 12.54
CA ASN A 209 -4.51 -11.12 12.43
C ASN A 209 -4.73 -10.60 11.00
N PRO A 210 -5.99 -10.56 10.49
CA PRO A 210 -6.29 -10.05 9.18
C PRO A 210 -5.72 -8.65 8.94
N ILE A 211 -4.96 -8.47 7.86
CA ILE A 211 -4.37 -7.18 7.48
C ILE A 211 -5.40 -6.42 6.65
N LYS A 212 -6.40 -5.82 7.32
CA LYS A 212 -7.39 -4.94 6.68
C LYS A 212 -6.77 -3.58 6.44
N GLN A 213 -6.75 -3.14 5.19
CA GLN A 213 -6.09 -1.91 4.76
C GLN A 213 -7.14 -0.84 4.46
N ASP A 214 -7.09 0.27 5.20
CA ASP A 214 -8.05 1.36 5.04
C ASP A 214 -7.44 2.55 4.29
N LEU A 215 -8.29 3.21 3.49
CA LEU A 215 -8.03 4.49 2.86
C LEU A 215 -8.85 5.57 3.55
N VAL A 216 -8.30 6.80 3.61
CA VAL A 216 -9.00 8.00 4.05
C VAL A 216 -8.69 9.19 3.14
N LEU A 217 -9.68 10.07 2.93
CA LEU A 217 -9.47 11.41 2.39
C LEU A 217 -9.09 12.34 3.56
N LEU A 218 -7.93 12.95 3.46
CA LEU A 218 -7.44 13.88 4.47
C LEU A 218 -8.08 15.27 4.32
N LYS A 219 -8.13 16.05 5.37
CA LYS A 219 -8.66 17.43 5.31
C LYS A 219 -7.96 18.31 4.27
N HIS A 220 -6.64 18.12 4.07
CA HIS A 220 -5.89 18.82 3.03
C HIS A 220 -6.46 18.57 1.62
N GLY A 221 -6.95 17.36 1.35
CA GLY A 221 -7.53 16.98 0.05
C GLY A 221 -9.03 17.26 -0.09
N ALA A 222 -9.66 17.96 0.89
CA ALA A 222 -11.11 18.14 0.93
C ALA A 222 -11.69 18.73 -0.36
N ASP A 223 -11.00 19.70 -0.96
CA ASP A 223 -11.45 20.39 -2.17
C ASP A 223 -10.72 19.93 -3.43
N ASN A 224 -9.73 19.03 -3.31
CA ASN A 224 -8.96 18.52 -4.44
C ASN A 224 -9.82 17.58 -5.31
N ILE A 225 -10.15 18.02 -6.53
CA ILE A 225 -10.99 17.28 -7.48
C ILE A 225 -10.31 15.98 -7.92
N ALA A 226 -8.99 16.01 -8.14
CA ALA A 226 -8.22 14.83 -8.51
C ALA A 226 -8.25 13.76 -7.41
N ALA A 227 -8.17 14.17 -6.13
CA ALA A 227 -8.28 13.24 -5.00
C ALA A 227 -9.65 12.55 -4.95
N LYS A 228 -10.73 13.32 -5.11
CA LYS A 228 -12.10 12.78 -5.14
C LYS A 228 -12.30 11.83 -6.33
N ALA A 229 -11.80 12.21 -7.51
CA ALA A 229 -11.87 11.40 -8.72
C ALA A 229 -11.09 10.08 -8.55
N PHE A 230 -9.88 10.14 -7.95
CA PHE A 230 -9.07 8.95 -7.70
C PHE A 230 -9.73 8.00 -6.69
N ILE A 231 -10.31 8.52 -5.61
CA ILE A 231 -11.08 7.70 -4.64
C ILE A 231 -12.29 7.04 -5.32
N LYS A 232 -13.01 7.76 -6.17
CA LYS A 232 -14.11 7.19 -6.96
C LYS A 232 -13.63 6.07 -7.87
N PHE A 233 -12.48 6.26 -8.53
CA PHE A 233 -11.84 5.22 -9.34
C PHE A 233 -11.46 3.99 -8.51
N ILE A 234 -10.83 4.16 -7.32
CA ILE A 234 -10.47 3.04 -6.44
C ILE A 234 -11.68 2.16 -6.07
N LYS A 235 -12.87 2.76 -5.95
CA LYS A 235 -14.12 2.02 -5.67
C LYS A 235 -14.71 1.32 -6.91
N SER A 236 -14.21 1.59 -8.11
CA SER A 236 -14.74 1.02 -9.36
C SER A 236 -14.42 -0.47 -9.51
N THR A 237 -15.24 -1.18 -10.30
CA THR A 237 -15.01 -2.59 -10.65
C THR A 237 -13.64 -2.82 -11.30
N LYS A 238 -13.19 -1.86 -12.14
CA LYS A 238 -11.89 -1.92 -12.82
C LYS A 238 -10.74 -1.89 -11.82
N ALA A 239 -10.73 -0.91 -10.91
CA ALA A 239 -9.70 -0.78 -9.89
C ALA A 239 -9.72 -1.97 -8.92
N GLN A 240 -10.90 -2.43 -8.51
CA GLN A 240 -11.05 -3.61 -7.66
C GLN A 240 -10.58 -4.90 -8.37
N GLY A 241 -10.72 -4.97 -9.70
CA GLY A 241 -10.13 -6.05 -10.52
C GLY A 241 -8.61 -6.04 -10.45
N ILE A 242 -7.98 -4.87 -10.64
CA ILE A 242 -6.52 -4.70 -10.50
C ILE A 242 -6.06 -5.11 -9.09
N ILE A 243 -6.73 -4.63 -8.03
CA ILE A 243 -6.37 -4.94 -6.64
C ILE A 243 -6.39 -6.46 -6.38
N ARG A 244 -7.39 -7.17 -6.91
CA ARG A 244 -7.52 -8.63 -6.71
C ARG A 244 -6.53 -9.46 -7.52
N SER A 245 -5.89 -8.91 -8.54
CA SER A 245 -4.88 -9.63 -9.35
C SER A 245 -3.50 -9.68 -8.69
N TYR A 246 -3.33 -9.05 -7.54
CA TYR A 246 -2.12 -9.06 -6.72
C TYR A 246 -2.36 -9.76 -5.38
#